data_743aa35e23e0952040a2f796cb93ca91
#
_entry.id   743aa35e23e0952040a2f796cb93ca91
#
_cell.length_a   1.000
_cell.length_b   1.000
_cell.length_c   1.000
_cell.angle_alpha   90.00
_cell.angle_beta   90.00
_cell.angle_gamma   90.00
#
_symmetry.space_group_name_H-M   'P 1'
#
loop_
_entity.id
_entity.type
_entity.pdbx_description
1 polymer ?
#
loop_
_entity_poly.entity_id
_entity_poly.type
_entity_poly.pdbx_seq_one_letter_code
_entity_poly.pdbx_strand_id
1 'polypeptide(L)'
;YRTEAMPLAEYWAQAKSQAQKALEAAGVLPGERRAEMSFDELFPAIPSPSPLQAWASSVALAGGPQIHMLEDVTGAGKTEAAVILAHRLMAAGCADGFFIGLPTMATANAMYGRIAHVYASLFAGNASLVLAHGQRNLVEAFAESVIPDGPPDADRQQLDDSATARCAAWLADHNKRALLAPAGVGTIDQALLGVLHSKHQCLRLLGLFRKVLVVDEVHACDAYMQGVLESLLEFHARAGGSAILLSATLPSRMKQALLDAFARGCHVEAPALQVDSLTQYPLVTGWSAAAPKVPLETPLATRPDVRRGFTVRYVSEQSEVIAGIMAALERGKCVCWMRNTVADALDAYSLFKGLVPDEKLILFH
;
A
#
# COMPACT_ATOMS: atom_id res chain seq x y z
N TYR A 1 1.28 -1.44 -41.14
CA TYR A 1 1.92 -0.40 -41.96
C TYR A 1 0.98 -0.08 -43.12
N ARG A 2 0.58 1.23 -43.29
CA ARG A 2 -0.15 1.66 -44.47
C ARG A 2 0.83 1.87 -45.62
N THR A 3 0.48 1.37 -46.79
CA THR A 3 1.29 1.48 -48.01
C THR A 3 0.95 2.70 -48.87
N GLU A 4 -0.14 3.40 -48.55
CA GLU A 4 -0.57 4.60 -49.28
C GLU A 4 0.00 5.87 -48.66
N ALA A 5 0.56 6.74 -49.48
CA ALA A 5 1.06 8.04 -49.07
C ALA A 5 -0.11 8.95 -48.65
N MET A 6 0.02 9.59 -47.48
CA MET A 6 -0.97 10.47 -46.90
C MET A 6 -0.28 11.76 -46.44
N PRO A 7 -0.90 12.94 -46.59
CA PRO A 7 -0.37 14.18 -46.01
C PRO A 7 -0.13 14.08 -44.50
N LEU A 8 1.00 14.61 -44.03
CA LEU A 8 1.43 14.46 -42.62
C LEU A 8 0.37 14.97 -41.61
N ALA A 9 -0.31 16.08 -41.95
CA ALA A 9 -1.35 16.64 -41.09
C ALA A 9 -2.56 15.70 -40.93
N GLU A 10 -2.95 15.04 -42.04
CA GLU A 10 -4.06 14.07 -42.02
C GLU A 10 -3.66 12.79 -41.26
N TYR A 11 -2.44 12.29 -41.53
CA TYR A 11 -1.88 11.15 -40.78
C TYR A 11 -1.86 11.45 -39.27
N TRP A 12 -1.40 12.64 -38.88
CA TRP A 12 -1.32 13.03 -37.46
C TRP A 12 -2.70 13.10 -36.81
N ALA A 13 -3.70 13.66 -37.50
CA ALA A 13 -5.07 13.69 -37.00
C ALA A 13 -5.65 12.29 -36.78
N GLN A 14 -5.46 11.40 -37.74
CA GLN A 14 -5.89 10.00 -37.64
C GLN A 14 -5.12 9.24 -36.52
N ALA A 15 -3.80 9.41 -36.44
CA ALA A 15 -2.98 8.77 -35.42
C ALA A 15 -3.38 9.20 -34.00
N LYS A 16 -3.69 10.48 -33.78
CA LYS A 16 -4.22 10.97 -32.50
C LYS A 16 -5.56 10.32 -32.13
N SER A 17 -6.50 10.26 -33.09
CA SER A 17 -7.82 9.66 -32.86
C SER A 17 -7.70 8.17 -32.54
N GLN A 18 -6.82 7.43 -33.26
CA GLN A 18 -6.58 6.02 -33.00
C GLN A 18 -5.90 5.80 -31.64
N ALA A 19 -4.91 6.64 -31.28
CA ALA A 19 -4.25 6.57 -29.99
C ALA A 19 -5.23 6.80 -28.83
N GLN A 20 -6.13 7.79 -28.95
CA GLN A 20 -7.15 8.04 -27.95
C GLN A 20 -8.04 6.81 -27.73
N LYS A 21 -8.60 6.24 -28.80
CA LYS A 21 -9.41 5.02 -28.75
C LYS A 21 -8.64 3.82 -28.13
N ALA A 22 -7.35 3.69 -28.47
CA ALA A 22 -6.52 2.63 -27.92
C ALA A 22 -6.29 2.81 -26.42
N LEU A 23 -6.08 4.03 -25.92
CA LEU A 23 -5.93 4.33 -24.49
C LEU A 23 -7.21 4.07 -23.71
N GLU A 24 -8.37 4.44 -24.28
CA GLU A 24 -9.70 4.15 -23.70
C GLU A 24 -9.92 2.63 -23.59
N ALA A 25 -9.71 1.90 -24.68
CA ALA A 25 -9.87 0.44 -24.71
C ALA A 25 -8.87 -0.29 -23.79
N ALA A 26 -7.66 0.25 -23.63
CA ALA A 26 -6.65 -0.30 -22.72
C ALA A 26 -6.94 -0.05 -21.23
N GLY A 27 -7.89 0.84 -20.90
CA GLY A 27 -8.25 1.16 -19.51
C GLY A 27 -7.15 1.86 -18.71
N VAL A 28 -6.25 2.61 -19.40
CA VAL A 28 -5.10 3.30 -18.77
C VAL A 28 -5.36 4.77 -18.49
N LEU A 29 -6.46 5.31 -18.98
CA LEU A 29 -6.81 6.70 -18.69
C LEU A 29 -7.13 6.88 -17.22
N PRO A 30 -6.84 8.06 -16.64
CA PRO A 30 -7.27 8.39 -15.29
C PRO A 30 -8.78 8.13 -15.14
N GLY A 31 -9.17 7.51 -14.03
CA GLY A 31 -10.58 7.37 -13.69
C GLY A 31 -11.23 8.75 -13.49
N GLU A 32 -12.52 8.86 -13.77
CA GLU A 32 -13.25 10.07 -13.42
C GLU A 32 -13.19 10.32 -11.92
N ARG A 33 -12.86 11.56 -11.55
CA ARG A 33 -12.72 11.94 -10.14
C ARG A 33 -14.10 11.97 -9.49
N ARG A 34 -14.18 11.38 -8.32
CA ARG A 34 -15.36 11.49 -7.47
C ARG A 34 -15.18 12.63 -6.48
N ALA A 35 -16.27 13.30 -6.08
CA ALA A 35 -16.24 14.26 -4.99
C ALA A 35 -15.75 13.58 -3.68
N GLU A 36 -15.18 14.37 -2.77
CA GLU A 36 -14.75 13.87 -1.48
C GLU A 36 -15.93 13.22 -0.73
N MET A 37 -15.73 11.99 -0.28
CA MET A 37 -16.68 11.20 0.47
C MET A 37 -16.31 11.19 1.95
N SER A 38 -17.32 11.13 2.81
CA SER A 38 -17.14 10.96 4.24
C SER A 38 -16.62 9.55 4.59
N PHE A 39 -16.15 9.39 5.82
CA PHE A 39 -15.74 8.08 6.35
C PHE A 39 -16.86 7.04 6.26
N ASP A 40 -18.07 7.40 6.66
CA ASP A 40 -19.22 6.49 6.71
C ASP A 40 -19.66 6.04 5.29
N GLU A 41 -19.50 6.91 4.30
CA GLU A 41 -19.76 6.56 2.90
C GLU A 41 -18.70 5.62 2.31
N LEU A 42 -17.43 5.78 2.70
CA LEU A 42 -16.33 4.91 2.26
C LEU A 42 -16.35 3.56 2.98
N PHE A 43 -16.69 3.54 4.26
CA PHE A 43 -16.59 2.36 5.13
C PHE A 43 -17.87 2.14 5.96
N PRO A 44 -19.03 1.89 5.33
CA PRO A 44 -20.31 1.78 6.02
C PRO A 44 -20.37 0.62 7.02
N ALA A 45 -19.50 -0.36 6.92
CA ALA A 45 -19.40 -1.49 7.86
C ALA A 45 -18.59 -1.17 9.13
N ILE A 46 -17.92 -0.01 9.21
CA ILE A 46 -17.12 0.40 10.38
C ILE A 46 -17.94 1.42 11.19
N PRO A 47 -18.36 1.10 12.41
CA PRO A 47 -19.29 1.94 13.18
C PRO A 47 -18.76 3.33 13.57
N SER A 48 -17.44 3.46 13.71
CA SER A 48 -16.79 4.74 14.01
C SER A 48 -15.33 4.74 13.61
N PRO A 49 -14.78 5.88 13.16
CA PRO A 49 -13.39 5.97 12.78
C PRO A 49 -12.46 5.84 13.99
N SER A 50 -11.32 5.17 13.79
CA SER A 50 -10.22 5.23 14.75
C SER A 50 -9.60 6.64 14.78
N PRO A 51 -8.81 7.00 15.81
CA PRO A 51 -8.13 8.31 15.85
C PRO A 51 -7.30 8.59 14.59
N LEU A 52 -6.63 7.58 14.02
CA LEU A 52 -5.87 7.70 12.78
C LEU A 52 -6.78 7.93 11.57
N GLN A 53 -7.90 7.23 11.48
CA GLN A 53 -8.88 7.38 10.38
C GLN A 53 -9.58 8.75 10.47
N ALA A 54 -9.92 9.22 11.68
CA ALA A 54 -10.48 10.55 11.90
C ALA A 54 -9.49 11.65 11.51
N TRP A 55 -8.20 11.49 11.85
CA TRP A 55 -7.14 12.37 11.39
C TRP A 55 -7.04 12.39 9.86
N ALA A 56 -7.01 11.21 9.22
CA ALA A 56 -6.93 11.10 7.75
C ALA A 56 -8.13 11.76 7.04
N SER A 57 -9.31 11.75 7.68
CA SER A 57 -10.53 12.38 7.15
C SER A 57 -10.52 13.91 7.29
N SER A 58 -9.74 14.48 8.21
CA SER A 58 -9.83 15.91 8.57
C SER A 58 -8.55 16.70 8.30
N VAL A 59 -7.40 16.04 8.11
CA VAL A 59 -6.12 16.73 7.87
C VAL A 59 -6.20 17.65 6.67
N ALA A 60 -5.65 18.87 6.78
CA ALA A 60 -5.57 19.78 5.65
C ALA A 60 -4.57 19.26 4.61
N LEU A 61 -5.03 19.07 3.37
CA LEU A 61 -4.19 18.67 2.26
C LEU A 61 -3.57 19.92 1.61
N ALA A 62 -2.28 19.87 1.34
CA ALA A 62 -1.60 20.90 0.57
C ALA A 62 -1.76 20.64 -0.94
N GLY A 63 -1.51 21.66 -1.76
CA GLY A 63 -1.41 21.46 -3.21
C GLY A 63 -0.12 20.72 -3.59
N GLY A 64 -0.17 19.92 -4.64
CA GLY A 64 0.99 19.20 -5.17
C GLY A 64 1.38 17.92 -4.39
N PRO A 65 2.61 17.42 -4.63
CA PRO A 65 3.10 16.20 -4.00
C PRO A 65 3.21 16.31 -2.48
N GLN A 66 2.74 15.25 -1.79
CA GLN A 66 2.75 15.16 -0.32
C GLN A 66 3.25 13.80 0.13
N ILE A 67 3.93 13.75 1.27
CA ILE A 67 4.30 12.49 1.93
C ILE A 67 3.66 12.44 3.31
N HIS A 68 3.04 11.30 3.63
CA HIS A 68 2.47 11.00 4.95
C HIS A 68 3.02 9.68 5.45
N MET A 69 3.56 9.64 6.65
CA MET A 69 4.03 8.43 7.33
C MET A 69 3.11 8.16 8.51
N LEU A 70 2.44 7.02 8.49
CA LEU A 70 1.43 6.64 9.48
C LEU A 70 1.99 5.53 10.37
N GLU A 71 2.27 5.86 11.62
CA GLU A 71 2.81 4.92 12.62
C GLU A 71 1.75 4.61 13.65
N ASP A 72 1.23 3.38 13.62
CA ASP A 72 0.25 2.90 14.60
C ASP A 72 0.32 1.38 14.72
N VAL A 73 -0.20 0.84 15.82
CA VAL A 73 -0.23 -0.61 16.06
C VAL A 73 -0.96 -1.38 14.94
N THR A 74 -0.64 -2.65 14.82
CA THR A 74 -1.37 -3.54 13.90
C THR A 74 -2.86 -3.60 14.31
N GLY A 75 -3.74 -3.48 13.33
CA GLY A 75 -5.20 -3.44 13.56
C GLY A 75 -5.78 -2.07 13.91
N ALA A 76 -4.97 -1.01 13.98
CA ALA A 76 -5.45 0.37 14.25
C ALA A 76 -6.19 1.04 13.09
N GLY A 77 -6.28 0.39 11.92
CA GLY A 77 -6.98 0.93 10.76
C GLY A 77 -6.09 1.77 9.82
N LYS A 78 -4.78 1.47 9.77
CA LYS A 78 -3.82 2.17 8.88
C LYS A 78 -4.20 2.09 7.41
N THR A 79 -4.68 0.94 6.95
CA THR A 79 -5.07 0.75 5.56
C THR A 79 -6.24 1.64 5.16
N GLU A 80 -7.29 1.67 5.99
CA GLU A 80 -8.44 2.54 5.75
C GLU A 80 -8.03 4.02 5.77
N ALA A 81 -7.17 4.42 6.71
CA ALA A 81 -6.62 5.78 6.75
C ALA A 81 -5.85 6.13 5.47
N ALA A 82 -5.06 5.20 4.92
CA ALA A 82 -4.37 5.40 3.65
C ALA A 82 -5.33 5.51 2.47
N VAL A 83 -6.41 4.71 2.44
CA VAL A 83 -7.44 4.79 1.40
C VAL A 83 -8.19 6.12 1.47
N ILE A 84 -8.53 6.61 2.68
CA ILE A 84 -9.14 7.93 2.88
C ILE A 84 -8.24 9.03 2.32
N LEU A 85 -6.96 9.04 2.70
CA LEU A 85 -6.01 10.04 2.20
C LEU A 85 -5.85 9.96 0.68
N ALA A 86 -5.74 8.75 0.12
CA ALA A 86 -5.63 8.56 -1.33
C ALA A 86 -6.89 9.09 -2.05
N HIS A 87 -8.09 8.78 -1.54
CA HIS A 87 -9.34 9.30 -2.07
C HIS A 87 -9.39 10.83 -2.01
N ARG A 88 -9.06 11.44 -0.87
CA ARG A 88 -9.04 12.89 -0.70
C ARG A 88 -8.04 13.57 -1.62
N LEU A 89 -6.85 12.99 -1.81
CA LEU A 89 -5.85 13.49 -2.77
C LEU A 89 -6.36 13.40 -4.22
N MET A 90 -7.07 12.34 -4.57
CA MET A 90 -7.71 12.22 -5.90
C MET A 90 -8.85 13.23 -6.07
N ALA A 91 -9.73 13.38 -5.09
CA ALA A 91 -10.85 14.34 -5.11
C ALA A 91 -10.33 15.78 -5.23
N ALA A 92 -9.25 16.12 -4.53
CA ALA A 92 -8.58 17.42 -4.62
C ALA A 92 -7.81 17.65 -5.94
N GLY A 93 -7.74 16.66 -6.83
CA GLY A 93 -7.01 16.75 -8.09
C GLY A 93 -5.48 16.66 -7.95
N CYS A 94 -4.99 16.26 -6.80
CA CYS A 94 -3.55 16.07 -6.55
C CYS A 94 -3.04 14.71 -7.05
N ALA A 95 -3.94 13.77 -7.37
CA ALA A 95 -3.61 12.46 -7.90
C ALA A 95 -4.65 11.97 -8.91
N ASP A 96 -4.24 11.09 -9.82
CA ASP A 96 -5.07 10.50 -10.86
C ASP A 96 -5.39 9.01 -10.60
N GLY A 97 -4.91 8.47 -9.49
CA GLY A 97 -5.08 7.08 -9.07
C GLY A 97 -4.18 6.72 -7.90
N PHE A 98 -4.05 5.42 -7.62
CA PHE A 98 -3.19 4.94 -6.53
C PHE A 98 -2.56 3.59 -6.83
N PHE A 99 -1.47 3.27 -6.13
CA PHE A 99 -0.88 1.94 -6.08
C PHE A 99 -0.50 1.60 -4.65
N ILE A 100 -0.93 0.42 -4.17
CA ILE A 100 -0.62 -0.09 -2.83
C ILE A 100 0.42 -1.20 -2.98
N GLY A 101 1.64 -0.94 -2.51
CA GLY A 101 2.75 -1.87 -2.48
C GLY A 101 2.87 -2.57 -1.13
N LEU A 102 2.87 -3.90 -1.14
CA LEU A 102 2.94 -4.76 0.04
C LEU A 102 4.20 -5.64 0.01
N PRO A 103 4.69 -6.11 1.17
CA PRO A 103 5.94 -6.89 1.22
C PRO A 103 5.81 -8.29 0.58
N THR A 104 4.64 -8.91 0.58
CA THR A 104 4.46 -10.28 0.08
C THR A 104 3.26 -10.43 -0.86
N MET A 105 3.27 -11.48 -1.68
CA MET A 105 2.13 -11.82 -2.54
C MET A 105 0.88 -12.18 -1.72
N ALA A 106 1.04 -12.86 -0.59
CA ALA A 106 -0.09 -13.24 0.27
C ALA A 106 -0.80 -12.01 0.84
N THR A 107 -0.04 -11.03 1.33
CA THR A 107 -0.60 -9.75 1.81
C THR A 107 -1.21 -8.94 0.68
N ALA A 108 -0.63 -8.97 -0.52
CA ALA A 108 -1.17 -8.30 -1.70
C ALA A 108 -2.53 -8.91 -2.13
N ASN A 109 -2.67 -10.24 -2.10
CA ASN A 109 -3.94 -10.91 -2.40
C ASN A 109 -5.04 -10.51 -1.40
N ALA A 110 -4.74 -10.57 -0.10
CA ALA A 110 -5.68 -10.16 0.94
C ALA A 110 -6.08 -8.67 0.81
N MET A 111 -5.12 -7.81 0.50
CA MET A 111 -5.36 -6.38 0.29
C MET A 111 -6.20 -6.12 -0.96
N TYR A 112 -5.96 -6.85 -2.05
CA TYR A 112 -6.75 -6.75 -3.27
C TYR A 112 -8.24 -7.00 -2.98
N GLY A 113 -8.57 -8.07 -2.25
CA GLY A 113 -9.95 -8.35 -1.85
C GLY A 113 -10.58 -7.22 -1.04
N ARG A 114 -9.85 -6.63 -0.08
CA ARG A 114 -10.32 -5.49 0.73
C ARG A 114 -10.57 -4.25 -0.13
N ILE A 115 -9.64 -3.91 -1.03
CA ILE A 115 -9.76 -2.74 -1.90
C ILE A 115 -10.86 -2.93 -2.94
N ALA A 116 -11.08 -4.14 -3.45
CA ALA A 116 -12.14 -4.43 -4.41
C ALA A 116 -13.53 -4.03 -3.90
N HIS A 117 -13.80 -4.15 -2.59
CA HIS A 117 -15.06 -3.74 -1.99
C HIS A 117 -15.26 -2.20 -1.92
N VAL A 118 -14.17 -1.44 -1.76
CA VAL A 118 -14.23 0.04 -1.64
C VAL A 118 -13.99 0.71 -3.00
N TYR A 119 -13.32 0.02 -3.90
CA TYR A 119 -12.84 0.53 -5.17
C TYR A 119 -13.92 1.25 -6.00
N ALA A 120 -15.12 0.67 -6.12
CA ALA A 120 -16.21 1.27 -6.87
C ALA A 120 -16.66 2.64 -6.33
N SER A 121 -16.43 2.88 -5.02
CA SER A 121 -16.71 4.16 -4.37
C SER A 121 -15.63 5.22 -4.61
N LEU A 122 -14.42 4.85 -5.02
CA LEU A 122 -13.30 5.78 -5.18
C LEU A 122 -13.30 6.51 -6.54
N PHE A 123 -14.01 5.97 -7.55
CA PHE A 123 -14.06 6.53 -8.90
C PHE A 123 -15.51 6.75 -9.34
N ALA A 124 -15.76 7.76 -10.17
CA ALA A 124 -17.08 8.05 -10.70
C ALA A 124 -17.43 7.18 -11.93
N GLY A 125 -16.46 6.49 -12.52
CA GLY A 125 -16.59 5.67 -13.72
C GLY A 125 -15.85 4.33 -13.59
N ASN A 126 -15.78 3.60 -14.69
CA ASN A 126 -15.17 2.26 -14.79
C ASN A 126 -13.64 2.34 -14.85
N ALA A 127 -12.96 2.68 -13.76
CA ALA A 127 -11.51 2.59 -13.68
C ALA A 127 -11.07 1.14 -13.49
N SER A 128 -9.90 0.72 -13.99
CA SER A 128 -9.38 -0.63 -13.79
C SER A 128 -8.66 -0.75 -12.44
N LEU A 129 -8.99 -1.80 -11.67
CA LEU A 129 -8.21 -2.24 -10.50
C LEU A 129 -7.38 -3.47 -10.88
N VAL A 130 -6.07 -3.41 -10.67
CA VAL A 130 -5.15 -4.49 -11.04
C VAL A 130 -4.48 -5.11 -9.81
N LEU A 131 -4.27 -6.43 -9.88
CA LEU A 131 -3.38 -7.15 -8.97
C LEU A 131 -2.00 -7.34 -9.64
N ALA A 132 -0.94 -6.82 -9.02
CA ALA A 132 0.41 -6.74 -9.58
C ALA A 132 1.43 -7.57 -8.80
N HIS A 133 1.54 -8.87 -9.12
CA HIS A 133 2.63 -9.75 -8.66
C HIS A 133 2.80 -10.97 -9.58
N GLY A 134 3.86 -11.76 -9.36
CA GLY A 134 4.26 -12.84 -10.26
C GLY A 134 3.24 -13.97 -10.48
N GLN A 135 2.37 -14.24 -9.51
CA GLN A 135 1.41 -15.35 -9.54
C GLN A 135 -0.06 -14.89 -9.56
N ARG A 136 -0.34 -13.68 -9.99
CA ARG A 136 -1.68 -13.08 -9.97
C ARG A 136 -2.76 -13.88 -10.70
N ASN A 137 -2.38 -14.60 -11.77
CA ASN A 137 -3.32 -15.42 -12.56
C ASN A 137 -3.87 -16.64 -11.79
N LEU A 138 -3.25 -16.99 -10.66
CA LEU A 138 -3.72 -18.04 -9.77
C LEU A 138 -4.70 -17.53 -8.70
N VAL A 139 -4.95 -16.23 -8.68
CA VAL A 139 -5.89 -15.60 -7.73
C VAL A 139 -7.25 -15.50 -8.38
N GLU A 140 -8.18 -16.34 -7.94
CA GLU A 140 -9.53 -16.49 -8.50
C GLU A 140 -10.27 -15.13 -8.56
N ALA A 141 -10.29 -14.38 -7.46
CA ALA A 141 -10.93 -13.07 -7.40
C ALA A 141 -10.38 -12.05 -8.42
N PHE A 142 -9.09 -12.14 -8.79
CA PHE A 142 -8.53 -11.31 -9.84
C PHE A 142 -8.89 -11.85 -11.23
N ALA A 143 -8.82 -13.17 -11.43
CA ALA A 143 -9.17 -13.79 -12.71
C ALA A 143 -10.63 -13.50 -13.11
N GLU A 144 -11.55 -13.53 -12.15
CA GLU A 144 -12.96 -13.19 -12.35
C GLU A 144 -13.19 -11.71 -12.67
N SER A 145 -12.31 -10.81 -12.21
CA SER A 145 -12.41 -9.37 -12.45
C SER A 145 -11.96 -8.93 -13.85
N VAL A 146 -11.28 -9.80 -14.61
CA VAL A 146 -10.73 -9.48 -15.93
C VAL A 146 -11.83 -9.48 -16.98
N ILE A 147 -12.02 -8.32 -17.63
CA ILE A 147 -12.99 -8.14 -18.73
C ILE A 147 -12.29 -8.53 -20.04
N PRO A 148 -12.75 -9.58 -20.76
CA PRO A 148 -12.17 -9.96 -22.04
C PRO A 148 -12.30 -8.87 -23.09
N ASP A 149 -11.35 -8.79 -24.03
CA ASP A 149 -11.43 -7.90 -25.19
C ASP A 149 -12.53 -8.38 -26.16
N GLY A 150 -13.44 -7.48 -26.56
CA GLY A 150 -14.49 -7.78 -27.53
C GLY A 150 -15.72 -6.88 -27.37
N PRO A 151 -16.66 -6.88 -28.37
CA PRO A 151 -17.91 -6.13 -28.24
C PRO A 151 -18.72 -6.68 -27.05
N PRO A 152 -19.46 -5.81 -26.31
CA PRO A 152 -20.28 -6.23 -25.18
C PRO A 152 -21.43 -7.11 -25.67
N ASP A 153 -21.50 -8.36 -25.24
CA ASP A 153 -22.67 -9.20 -25.41
C ASP A 153 -23.80 -8.74 -24.48
N ALA A 154 -25.06 -8.86 -24.95
CA ALA A 154 -26.24 -8.41 -24.20
C ALA A 154 -26.39 -9.07 -22.81
N ASP A 155 -25.85 -10.28 -22.61
CA ASP A 155 -25.86 -10.98 -21.32
C ASP A 155 -24.88 -10.40 -20.30
N ARG A 156 -23.92 -9.55 -20.73
CA ARG A 156 -22.94 -8.90 -19.85
C ARG A 156 -23.49 -7.66 -19.14
N GLN A 157 -24.56 -7.04 -19.67
CA GLN A 157 -25.17 -5.86 -19.05
C GLN A 157 -25.85 -6.18 -17.71
N GLN A 158 -26.25 -7.45 -17.47
CA GLN A 158 -26.84 -7.87 -16.18
C GLN A 158 -25.82 -8.12 -15.06
N LEU A 159 -24.52 -8.27 -15.38
CA LEU A 159 -23.44 -8.37 -14.40
C LEU A 159 -22.95 -7.00 -13.88
N ASP A 160 -23.54 -5.92 -14.42
CA ASP A 160 -23.12 -4.53 -14.15
C ASP A 160 -23.57 -4.00 -12.78
N ASP A 161 -24.53 -4.62 -12.13
CA ASP A 161 -25.12 -4.13 -10.88
C ASP A 161 -24.42 -4.65 -9.60
N SER A 162 -23.50 -5.62 -9.70
CA SER A 162 -22.66 -5.99 -8.55
C SER A 162 -21.39 -5.19 -8.57
N ALA A 163 -21.08 -4.49 -7.47
CA ALA A 163 -19.89 -3.65 -7.27
C ALA A 163 -18.58 -4.48 -7.25
N THR A 164 -18.31 -5.22 -8.35
CA THR A 164 -17.14 -6.07 -8.49
C THR A 164 -16.02 -5.29 -9.17
N ALA A 165 -14.80 -5.41 -8.64
CA ALA A 165 -13.62 -4.81 -9.26
C ALA A 165 -13.47 -5.30 -10.71
N ARG A 166 -13.06 -4.41 -11.61
CA ARG A 166 -12.89 -4.69 -13.04
C ARG A 166 -11.47 -4.41 -13.47
N CYS A 167 -10.96 -5.18 -14.40
CA CYS A 167 -9.66 -4.98 -15.02
C CYS A 167 -9.73 -5.20 -16.52
N ALA A 168 -9.24 -4.26 -17.33
CA ALA A 168 -9.12 -4.46 -18.77
C ALA A 168 -8.13 -5.60 -19.06
N ALA A 169 -8.47 -6.51 -19.97
CA ALA A 169 -7.65 -7.67 -20.33
C ALA A 169 -6.22 -7.28 -20.72
N TRP A 170 -6.06 -6.18 -21.45
CA TRP A 170 -4.74 -5.66 -21.82
C TRP A 170 -3.85 -5.31 -20.61
N LEU A 171 -4.40 -4.79 -19.52
CA LEU A 171 -3.67 -4.52 -18.28
C LEU A 171 -3.36 -5.80 -17.51
N ALA A 172 -4.29 -6.76 -17.56
CA ALA A 172 -4.13 -8.06 -16.91
C ALA A 172 -3.14 -8.98 -17.62
N ASP A 173 -2.82 -8.76 -18.90
CA ASP A 173 -1.98 -9.65 -19.69
C ASP A 173 -0.52 -9.73 -19.19
N HIS A 174 0.10 -8.61 -18.80
CA HIS A 174 1.50 -8.59 -18.36
C HIS A 174 1.74 -7.70 -17.12
N ASN A 175 2.57 -8.19 -16.17
CA ASN A 175 2.97 -7.43 -14.97
C ASN A 175 3.62 -6.07 -15.29
N LYS A 176 4.31 -5.92 -16.43
CA LYS A 176 4.91 -4.64 -16.87
C LYS A 176 3.88 -3.54 -17.15
N ARG A 177 2.61 -3.92 -17.44
CA ARG A 177 1.50 -2.98 -17.70
C ARG A 177 0.67 -2.67 -16.46
N ALA A 178 0.78 -3.50 -15.42
CA ALA A 178 -0.06 -3.42 -14.24
C ALA A 178 -0.06 -2.02 -13.58
N LEU A 179 1.11 -1.37 -13.49
CA LEU A 179 1.21 -0.03 -12.91
C LEU A 179 0.56 1.07 -13.76
N LEU A 180 0.17 0.81 -15.01
CA LEU A 180 -0.57 1.77 -15.83
C LEU A 180 -2.04 1.88 -15.41
N ALA A 181 -2.63 0.87 -14.76
CA ALA A 181 -4.02 0.93 -14.30
C ALA A 181 -4.24 2.09 -13.32
N PRO A 182 -5.37 2.79 -13.33
CA PRO A 182 -5.68 3.86 -12.39
C PRO A 182 -5.56 3.43 -10.93
N ALA A 183 -5.97 2.20 -10.61
CA ALA A 183 -5.84 1.63 -9.28
C ALA A 183 -5.07 0.29 -9.34
N GLY A 184 -4.19 0.07 -8.37
CA GLY A 184 -3.42 -1.16 -8.29
C GLY A 184 -3.07 -1.56 -6.87
N VAL A 185 -3.02 -2.88 -6.66
CA VAL A 185 -2.49 -3.51 -5.45
C VAL A 185 -1.46 -4.54 -5.89
N GLY A 186 -0.33 -4.63 -5.20
CA GLY A 186 0.69 -5.62 -5.57
C GLY A 186 1.85 -5.68 -4.60
N THR A 187 2.89 -6.42 -4.95
CA THR A 187 4.12 -6.38 -4.17
C THR A 187 4.89 -5.09 -4.46
N ILE A 188 5.54 -4.55 -3.43
CA ILE A 188 6.33 -3.32 -3.54
C ILE A 188 7.42 -3.44 -4.60
N ASP A 189 7.94 -4.63 -4.85
CA ASP A 189 8.94 -4.90 -5.89
C ASP A 189 8.51 -4.40 -7.28
N GLN A 190 7.20 -4.44 -7.59
CA GLN A 190 6.70 -3.96 -8.88
C GLN A 190 6.93 -2.45 -9.06
N ALA A 191 6.87 -1.68 -7.97
CA ALA A 191 7.18 -0.25 -7.98
C ALA A 191 8.70 -0.02 -7.93
N LEU A 192 9.44 -0.76 -7.09
CA LEU A 192 10.90 -0.66 -6.95
C LEU A 192 11.64 -0.97 -8.26
N LEU A 193 11.12 -1.91 -9.08
CA LEU A 193 11.64 -2.17 -10.43
C LEU A 193 11.55 -0.95 -11.37
N GLY A 194 10.79 0.07 -11.02
CA GLY A 194 10.72 1.34 -11.75
C GLY A 194 12.00 2.17 -11.65
N VAL A 195 12.78 2.02 -10.58
CA VAL A 195 14.02 2.78 -10.35
C VAL A 195 15.29 1.93 -10.47
N LEU A 196 15.15 0.63 -10.63
CA LEU A 196 16.25 -0.28 -10.92
C LEU A 196 16.49 -0.39 -12.41
N HIS A 197 17.74 -0.68 -12.82
CA HIS A 197 18.07 -0.97 -14.23
C HIS A 197 17.43 -2.29 -14.69
N SER A 198 16.14 -2.23 -15.01
CA SER A 198 15.33 -3.38 -15.39
C SER A 198 14.63 -3.17 -16.74
N LYS A 199 14.26 -4.28 -17.39
CA LYS A 199 13.42 -4.20 -18.60
C LYS A 199 12.10 -3.50 -18.26
N HIS A 200 11.68 -2.55 -19.14
CA HIS A 200 10.44 -1.78 -18.99
C HIS A 200 10.41 -0.83 -17.78
N GLN A 201 11.55 -0.40 -17.26
CA GLN A 201 11.67 0.59 -16.18
C GLN A 201 10.84 1.84 -16.47
N CYS A 202 11.02 2.46 -17.65
CA CYS A 202 10.29 3.68 -18.02
C CYS A 202 8.76 3.50 -18.01
N LEU A 203 8.27 2.31 -18.42
CA LEU A 203 6.84 2.02 -18.42
C LEU A 203 6.28 1.92 -17.00
N ARG A 204 7.05 1.36 -16.06
CA ARG A 204 6.68 1.28 -14.63
C ARG A 204 6.64 2.67 -13.98
N LEU A 205 7.67 3.49 -14.24
CA LEU A 205 7.69 4.88 -13.76
C LEU A 205 6.52 5.70 -14.33
N LEU A 206 6.25 5.57 -15.65
CA LEU A 206 5.10 6.22 -16.27
C LEU A 206 3.79 5.82 -15.58
N GLY A 207 3.64 4.54 -15.24
CA GLY A 207 2.47 4.03 -14.53
C GLY A 207 2.28 4.59 -13.12
N LEU A 208 3.33 5.11 -12.50
CA LEU A 208 3.27 5.74 -11.16
C LEU A 208 3.08 7.26 -11.23
N PHE A 209 3.12 7.89 -12.41
CA PHE A 209 2.96 9.34 -12.54
C PHE A 209 1.64 9.81 -11.95
N ARG A 210 1.70 10.85 -11.13
CA ARG A 210 0.53 11.48 -10.48
C ARG A 210 -0.36 10.51 -9.72
N LYS A 211 0.19 9.39 -9.23
CA LYS A 211 -0.53 8.47 -8.34
C LYS A 211 -0.17 8.70 -6.89
N VAL A 212 -1.03 8.22 -6.01
CA VAL A 212 -0.70 8.01 -4.61
C VAL A 212 0.00 6.66 -4.48
N LEU A 213 1.27 6.68 -4.10
CA LEU A 213 2.03 5.47 -3.77
C LEU A 213 1.83 5.15 -2.29
N VAL A 214 1.08 4.10 -2.00
CA VAL A 214 0.96 3.58 -0.63
C VAL A 214 1.96 2.44 -0.47
N VAL A 215 2.82 2.50 0.55
CA VAL A 215 3.77 1.43 0.89
C VAL A 215 3.42 0.91 2.27
N ASP A 216 3.04 -0.36 2.35
CA ASP A 216 2.71 -0.99 3.63
C ASP A 216 3.92 -1.71 4.22
N GLU A 217 3.97 -1.78 5.56
CA GLU A 217 5.04 -2.42 6.35
C GLU A 217 6.46 -1.93 5.99
N VAL A 218 6.63 -0.61 5.88
CA VAL A 218 7.91 0.01 5.49
C VAL A 218 9.09 -0.44 6.35
N HIS A 219 8.85 -0.77 7.62
CA HIS A 219 9.87 -1.31 8.53
C HIS A 219 10.42 -2.70 8.11
N ALA A 220 9.73 -3.41 7.23
CA ALA A 220 10.20 -4.70 6.70
C ALA A 220 11.27 -4.53 5.61
N CYS A 221 11.53 -3.30 5.14
CA CYS A 221 12.60 -3.02 4.18
C CYS A 221 13.97 -3.19 4.83
N ASP A 222 14.82 -4.05 4.28
CA ASP A 222 16.23 -4.10 4.63
C ASP A 222 16.99 -2.86 4.13
N ALA A 223 18.26 -2.73 4.47
CA ALA A 223 19.07 -1.56 4.11
C ALA A 223 19.19 -1.34 2.59
N TYR A 224 19.21 -2.40 1.79
CA TYR A 224 19.23 -2.30 0.33
C TYR A 224 17.87 -1.81 -0.20
N MET A 225 16.79 -2.45 0.23
CA MET A 225 15.44 -2.05 -0.16
C MET A 225 15.13 -0.62 0.26
N GLN A 226 15.61 -0.19 1.44
CA GLN A 226 15.45 1.19 1.89
C GLN A 226 16.08 2.18 0.90
N GLY A 227 17.32 1.96 0.45
CA GLY A 227 17.98 2.83 -0.54
C GLY A 227 17.26 2.87 -1.89
N VAL A 228 16.68 1.74 -2.32
CA VAL A 228 15.86 1.68 -3.54
C VAL A 228 14.53 2.42 -3.33
N LEU A 229 13.89 2.29 -2.16
CA LEU A 229 12.67 3.01 -1.80
C LEU A 229 12.91 4.53 -1.74
N GLU A 230 14.03 4.98 -1.17
CA GLU A 230 14.42 6.40 -1.20
C GLU A 230 14.52 6.92 -2.64
N SER A 231 15.18 6.16 -3.53
CA SER A 231 15.26 6.51 -4.96
C SER A 231 13.87 6.55 -5.61
N LEU A 232 13.00 5.59 -5.30
CA LEU A 232 11.63 5.57 -5.81
C LEU A 232 10.84 6.79 -5.34
N LEU A 233 10.92 7.17 -4.08
CA LEU A 233 10.24 8.34 -3.51
C LEU A 233 10.71 9.65 -4.18
N GLU A 234 12.02 9.80 -4.42
CA GLU A 234 12.57 10.95 -5.13
C GLU A 234 12.01 11.06 -6.55
N PHE A 235 12.05 9.99 -7.34
CA PHE A 235 11.50 9.98 -8.69
C PHE A 235 9.99 10.17 -8.71
N HIS A 236 9.28 9.57 -7.76
CA HIS A 236 7.83 9.65 -7.63
C HIS A 236 7.36 11.08 -7.32
N ALA A 237 8.00 11.75 -6.36
CA ALA A 237 7.73 13.14 -6.03
C ALA A 237 8.03 14.08 -7.23
N ARG A 238 9.15 13.85 -7.94
CA ARG A 238 9.51 14.60 -9.15
C ARG A 238 8.48 14.44 -10.27
N ALA A 239 7.85 13.28 -10.34
CA ALA A 239 6.76 12.99 -11.27
C ALA A 239 5.38 13.53 -10.83
N GLY A 240 5.31 14.28 -9.73
CA GLY A 240 4.07 14.85 -9.20
C GLY A 240 3.22 13.89 -8.37
N GLY A 241 3.77 12.74 -7.97
CA GLY A 241 3.08 11.74 -7.13
C GLY A 241 3.18 12.06 -5.64
N SER A 242 2.19 11.63 -4.87
CA SER A 242 2.17 11.66 -3.40
C SER A 242 2.45 10.29 -2.82
N ALA A 243 3.00 10.22 -1.60
CA ALA A 243 3.33 8.97 -0.94
C ALA A 243 2.65 8.84 0.44
N ILE A 244 2.20 7.64 0.78
CA ILE A 244 1.67 7.28 2.09
C ILE A 244 2.41 6.02 2.56
N LEU A 245 3.18 6.15 3.63
CA LEU A 245 4.01 5.08 4.17
C LEU A 245 3.39 4.56 5.47
N LEU A 246 3.08 3.27 5.52
CA LEU A 246 2.45 2.62 6.67
C LEU A 246 3.47 1.76 7.40
N SER A 247 3.50 1.87 8.70
CA SER A 247 4.38 1.06 9.53
C SER A 247 3.82 0.86 10.93
N ALA A 248 4.26 -0.19 11.63
CA ALA A 248 4.06 -0.26 13.05
C ALA A 248 4.92 0.78 13.78
N THR A 249 6.19 0.88 13.41
CA THR A 249 7.14 1.88 13.95
C THR A 249 8.20 2.16 12.90
N LEU A 250 8.71 3.40 12.86
CA LEU A 250 9.83 3.79 11.99
C LEU A 250 10.93 4.46 12.83
N PRO A 251 12.18 3.98 12.76
CA PRO A 251 13.30 4.68 13.37
C PRO A 251 13.42 6.11 12.83
N SER A 252 13.70 7.10 13.69
CA SER A 252 13.79 8.51 13.32
C SER A 252 14.76 8.75 12.16
N ARG A 253 15.90 8.04 12.13
CA ARG A 253 16.85 8.10 11.02
C ARG A 253 16.26 7.65 9.70
N MET A 254 15.45 6.58 9.69
CA MET A 254 14.78 6.09 8.49
C MET A 254 13.70 7.07 8.04
N LYS A 255 12.89 7.60 8.97
CA LYS A 255 11.89 8.62 8.65
C LYS A 255 12.53 9.83 7.97
N GLN A 256 13.62 10.37 8.56
CA GLN A 256 14.32 11.51 7.98
C GLN A 256 14.85 11.20 6.57
N ALA A 257 15.48 10.04 6.36
CA ALA A 257 16.03 9.66 5.05
C ALA A 257 14.93 9.56 3.96
N LEU A 258 13.76 8.98 4.29
CA LEU A 258 12.61 8.89 3.38
C LEU A 258 12.02 10.28 3.07
N LEU A 259 11.94 11.16 4.08
CA LEU A 259 11.50 12.55 3.92
C LEU A 259 12.46 13.34 3.04
N ASP A 260 13.77 13.23 3.30
CA ASP A 260 14.82 13.90 2.52
C ASP A 260 14.78 13.46 1.05
N ALA A 261 14.58 12.16 0.79
CA ALA A 261 14.46 11.62 -0.55
C ALA A 261 13.25 12.20 -1.29
N PHE A 262 12.09 12.25 -0.64
CA PHE A 262 10.87 12.82 -1.21
C PHE A 262 11.04 14.33 -1.48
N ALA A 263 11.63 15.08 -0.55
CA ALA A 263 11.88 16.50 -0.67
C ALA A 263 12.86 16.84 -1.81
N ARG A 264 13.93 16.02 -1.99
CA ARG A 264 14.83 16.13 -3.15
C ARG A 264 14.06 16.00 -4.47
N GLY A 265 13.08 15.08 -4.54
CA GLY A 265 12.19 14.97 -5.69
C GLY A 265 11.38 16.23 -5.98
N CYS A 266 11.00 16.96 -4.94
CA CYS A 266 10.33 18.26 -5.03
C CYS A 266 11.30 19.45 -5.24
N HIS A 267 12.61 19.21 -5.35
CA HIS A 267 13.66 20.24 -5.48
C HIS A 267 13.75 21.20 -4.29
N VAL A 268 13.47 20.73 -3.09
CA VAL A 268 13.57 21.49 -1.84
C VAL A 268 14.26 20.66 -0.76
N GLU A 269 14.76 21.33 0.28
CA GLU A 269 15.29 20.66 1.46
C GLU A 269 14.16 20.29 2.42
N ALA A 270 14.24 19.09 2.99
CA ALA A 270 13.33 18.68 4.04
C ALA A 270 13.69 19.36 5.38
N PRO A 271 12.69 19.71 6.20
CA PRO A 271 12.96 20.12 7.56
C PRO A 271 13.43 18.92 8.40
N ALA A 272 14.23 19.20 9.43
CA ALA A 272 14.59 18.16 10.39
C ALA A 272 13.37 17.75 11.23
N LEU A 273 13.20 16.45 11.44
CA LEU A 273 12.21 15.91 12.36
C LEU A 273 12.59 16.27 13.80
N GLN A 274 11.63 16.72 14.59
CA GLN A 274 11.86 17.29 15.92
C GLN A 274 11.47 16.33 17.05
N VAL A 275 10.60 15.37 16.78
CA VAL A 275 10.03 14.50 17.81
C VAL A 275 10.86 13.24 17.97
N ASP A 276 11.29 12.99 19.20
CA ASP A 276 11.78 11.68 19.58
C ASP A 276 10.62 10.68 19.52
N SER A 277 10.65 9.82 18.50
CA SER A 277 9.62 8.81 18.24
C SER A 277 9.41 7.83 19.40
N LEU A 278 10.33 7.76 20.36
CA LEU A 278 10.20 6.94 21.57
C LEU A 278 9.22 7.55 22.59
N THR A 279 8.93 8.84 22.50
CA THR A 279 8.09 9.55 23.47
C THR A 279 6.67 9.79 23.01
N GLN A 280 6.38 9.70 21.70
CA GLN A 280 5.06 9.99 21.15
C GLN A 280 4.66 8.92 20.11
N TYR A 281 3.67 8.11 20.48
CA TYR A 281 3.15 7.02 19.67
C TYR A 281 1.69 6.73 20.04
N PRO A 282 0.76 6.52 19.11
CA PRO A 282 0.90 6.57 17.63
C PRO A 282 1.27 7.96 17.09
N LEU A 283 1.89 7.99 15.91
CA LEU A 283 2.41 9.23 15.34
C LEU A 283 2.13 9.32 13.84
N VAL A 284 1.73 10.47 13.38
CA VAL A 284 1.69 10.78 11.95
C VAL A 284 2.72 11.87 11.64
N THR A 285 3.51 11.62 10.60
CA THR A 285 4.42 12.60 10.03
C THR A 285 3.92 12.98 8.64
N GLY A 286 3.58 14.24 8.41
CA GLY A 286 3.10 14.75 7.13
C GLY A 286 3.93 15.92 6.63
N TRP A 287 4.21 15.97 5.31
CA TRP A 287 4.96 17.06 4.71
C TRP A 287 4.59 17.29 3.23
N SER A 288 4.70 18.55 2.80
CA SER A 288 4.57 18.96 1.40
C SER A 288 5.45 20.17 1.11
N ALA A 289 6.03 20.21 -0.08
CA ALA A 289 6.79 21.37 -0.57
C ALA A 289 5.94 22.64 -0.70
N ALA A 290 4.64 22.52 -0.94
CA ALA A 290 3.71 23.66 -1.04
C ALA A 290 3.39 24.30 0.33
N ALA A 291 3.59 23.57 1.44
CA ALA A 291 3.35 24.04 2.80
C ALA A 291 4.50 23.62 3.75
N PRO A 292 5.74 24.06 3.49
CA PRO A 292 6.92 23.52 4.16
C PRO A 292 6.99 23.81 5.66
N LYS A 293 6.19 24.75 6.18
CA LYS A 293 6.14 25.17 7.60
C LYS A 293 5.01 24.51 8.40
N VAL A 294 4.21 23.61 7.80
CA VAL A 294 3.15 22.91 8.52
C VAL A 294 3.78 21.91 9.51
N PRO A 295 3.22 21.76 10.71
CA PRO A 295 3.71 20.81 11.70
C PRO A 295 3.83 19.41 11.07
N LEU A 296 5.03 18.86 11.15
CA LEU A 296 5.35 17.59 10.52
C LEU A 296 4.79 16.41 11.30
N GLU A 297 4.76 16.51 12.62
CA GLU A 297 4.51 15.38 13.50
C GLU A 297 3.28 15.65 14.36
N THR A 298 2.28 14.77 14.22
CA THR A 298 1.01 14.83 14.94
C THR A 298 0.84 13.57 15.78
N PRO A 299 1.01 13.63 17.11
CA PRO A 299 0.70 12.51 17.98
C PRO A 299 -0.80 12.23 17.97
N LEU A 300 -1.14 10.94 17.99
CA LEU A 300 -2.54 10.49 18.02
C LEU A 300 -2.83 9.71 19.30
N ALA A 301 -4.11 9.62 19.66
CA ALA A 301 -4.55 8.73 20.71
C ALA A 301 -4.49 7.28 20.25
N THR A 302 -4.05 6.38 21.14
CA THR A 302 -4.17 4.94 20.88
C THR A 302 -5.64 4.51 20.97
N ARG A 303 -6.09 3.73 20.01
CA ARG A 303 -7.42 3.14 20.01
C ARG A 303 -7.61 2.25 21.26
N PRO A 304 -8.68 2.44 22.06
CA PRO A 304 -8.81 1.78 23.36
C PRO A 304 -8.78 0.25 23.33
N ASP A 305 -9.38 -0.36 22.30
CA ASP A 305 -9.50 -1.81 22.15
C ASP A 305 -8.18 -2.51 21.74
N VAL A 306 -7.19 -1.76 21.22
CA VAL A 306 -5.85 -2.29 20.90
C VAL A 306 -4.79 -1.91 21.95
N ARG A 307 -5.16 -1.06 22.93
CA ARG A 307 -4.25 -0.66 24.00
C ARG A 307 -3.97 -1.83 24.93
N ARG A 308 -2.70 -2.21 25.06
CA ARG A 308 -2.25 -3.31 25.91
C ARG A 308 -1.09 -2.86 26.79
N GLY A 309 -1.10 -3.30 28.05
CA GLY A 309 0.04 -3.16 28.96
C GLY A 309 0.81 -4.49 29.03
N PHE A 310 2.12 -4.40 29.03
CA PHE A 310 3.02 -5.56 29.19
C PHE A 310 3.89 -5.36 30.42
N THR A 311 4.12 -6.45 31.15
CA THR A 311 5.20 -6.52 32.15
C THR A 311 6.41 -7.15 31.49
N VAL A 312 7.50 -6.42 31.45
CA VAL A 312 8.77 -6.92 30.87
C VAL A 312 9.72 -7.31 32.01
N ARG A 313 10.28 -8.52 31.90
CA ARG A 313 11.31 -9.02 32.81
C ARG A 313 12.49 -9.52 31.98
N TYR A 314 13.68 -9.06 32.31
CA TYR A 314 14.91 -9.62 31.73
C TYR A 314 15.28 -10.90 32.44
N VAL A 315 15.59 -11.96 31.68
CA VAL A 315 16.01 -13.28 32.17
C VAL A 315 17.19 -13.72 31.32
N SER A 316 18.33 -14.03 31.95
CA SER A 316 19.57 -14.45 31.28
C SER A 316 19.69 -15.97 31.14
N GLU A 317 19.09 -16.72 32.07
CA GLU A 317 19.24 -18.18 32.12
C GLU A 317 18.07 -18.91 31.41
N GLN A 318 18.42 -19.79 30.48
CA GLN A 318 17.44 -20.59 29.75
C GLN A 318 16.57 -21.47 30.66
N SER A 319 17.15 -22.01 31.71
CA SER A 319 16.46 -22.81 32.72
C SER A 319 15.31 -22.03 33.41
N GLU A 320 15.53 -20.76 33.68
CA GLU A 320 14.52 -19.87 34.27
C GLU A 320 13.39 -19.58 33.26
N VAL A 321 13.74 -19.42 31.96
CA VAL A 321 12.74 -19.27 30.88
C VAL A 321 11.86 -20.52 30.79
N ILE A 322 12.45 -21.72 30.78
CA ILE A 322 11.73 -23.00 30.74
C ILE A 322 10.80 -23.15 31.93
N ALA A 323 11.31 -22.89 33.13
CA ALA A 323 10.50 -22.93 34.36
C ALA A 323 9.31 -21.95 34.31
N GLY A 324 9.55 -20.73 33.79
CA GLY A 324 8.51 -19.72 33.58
C GLY A 324 7.42 -20.16 32.58
N ILE A 325 7.82 -20.82 31.49
CA ILE A 325 6.92 -21.38 30.50
C ILE A 325 6.06 -22.48 31.12
N MET A 326 6.68 -23.46 31.81
CA MET A 326 5.97 -24.55 32.48
C MET A 326 4.96 -24.03 33.51
N ALA A 327 5.36 -23.08 34.35
CA ALA A 327 4.46 -22.46 35.33
C ALA A 327 3.31 -21.68 34.68
N ALA A 328 3.50 -21.10 33.49
CA ALA A 328 2.44 -20.45 32.73
C ALA A 328 1.45 -21.46 32.13
N LEU A 329 1.95 -22.56 31.58
CA LEU A 329 1.13 -23.67 31.04
C LEU A 329 0.29 -24.32 32.11
N GLU A 330 0.84 -24.58 33.31
CA GLU A 330 0.08 -25.09 34.48
C GLU A 330 -1.11 -24.18 34.85
N ARG A 331 -0.96 -22.88 34.64
CA ARG A 331 -2.03 -21.89 34.86
C ARG A 331 -2.98 -21.75 33.65
N GLY A 332 -2.87 -22.64 32.66
CA GLY A 332 -3.71 -22.63 31.44
C GLY A 332 -3.45 -21.43 30.52
N LYS A 333 -2.25 -20.84 30.56
CA LYS A 333 -1.88 -19.72 29.67
C LYS A 333 -1.34 -20.24 28.36
N CYS A 334 -1.61 -19.49 27.28
CA CYS A 334 -0.93 -19.69 25.99
C CYS A 334 0.44 -19.01 26.05
N VAL A 335 1.49 -19.72 25.62
CA VAL A 335 2.88 -19.23 25.65
C VAL A 335 3.45 -19.29 24.24
N CYS A 336 4.16 -18.25 23.84
CA CYS A 336 4.95 -18.21 22.62
C CYS A 336 6.43 -18.01 22.97
N TRP A 337 7.29 -18.95 22.57
CA TRP A 337 8.72 -18.81 22.72
C TRP A 337 9.37 -18.53 21.36
N MET A 338 9.75 -17.30 21.11
CA MET A 338 10.43 -16.89 19.88
C MET A 338 11.93 -17.15 19.97
N ARG A 339 12.50 -17.74 18.91
CA ARG A 339 13.94 -18.03 18.77
C ARG A 339 14.49 -17.32 17.53
N ASN A 340 15.81 -17.10 17.52
CA ASN A 340 16.47 -16.34 16.44
C ASN A 340 16.70 -17.16 15.17
N THR A 341 16.86 -18.47 15.28
CA THR A 341 17.12 -19.36 14.15
C THR A 341 16.15 -20.54 14.13
N VAL A 342 16.01 -21.16 12.97
CA VAL A 342 15.22 -22.40 12.82
C VAL A 342 15.80 -23.53 13.67
N ALA A 343 17.12 -23.65 13.73
CA ALA A 343 17.81 -24.65 14.57
C ALA A 343 17.44 -24.47 16.04
N ASP A 344 17.56 -23.24 16.59
CA ASP A 344 17.18 -22.95 17.96
C ASP A 344 15.69 -23.22 18.24
N ALA A 345 14.82 -22.97 17.26
CA ALA A 345 13.39 -23.26 17.40
C ALA A 345 13.11 -24.77 17.44
N LEU A 346 13.81 -25.56 16.63
CA LEU A 346 13.75 -27.03 16.64
C LEU A 346 14.29 -27.61 17.96
N ASP A 347 15.39 -27.07 18.46
CA ASP A 347 15.94 -27.47 19.76
C ASP A 347 14.97 -27.14 20.89
N ALA A 348 14.39 -25.95 20.89
CA ALA A 348 13.37 -25.56 21.87
C ALA A 348 12.12 -26.46 21.78
N TYR A 349 11.64 -26.78 20.59
CA TYR A 349 10.55 -27.69 20.37
C TYR A 349 10.84 -29.08 20.95
N SER A 350 12.05 -29.60 20.71
CA SER A 350 12.49 -30.90 21.20
C SER A 350 12.55 -30.97 22.73
N LEU A 351 12.84 -29.88 23.42
CA LEU A 351 12.83 -29.81 24.89
C LEU A 351 11.43 -29.99 25.48
N PHE A 352 10.38 -29.52 24.78
CA PHE A 352 9.00 -29.62 25.25
C PHE A 352 8.27 -30.86 24.75
N LYS A 353 8.84 -31.57 23.77
CA LYS A 353 8.28 -32.82 23.26
C LYS A 353 8.30 -33.89 24.38
N GLY A 354 7.13 -34.42 24.71
CA GLY A 354 6.94 -35.33 25.82
C GLY A 354 6.66 -34.68 27.18
N LEU A 355 6.87 -33.36 27.32
CA LEU A 355 6.47 -32.59 28.51
C LEU A 355 5.10 -31.91 28.30
N VAL A 356 4.76 -31.60 27.07
CA VAL A 356 3.50 -31.00 26.65
C VAL A 356 2.83 -31.93 25.66
N PRO A 357 1.51 -32.16 25.71
CA PRO A 357 0.81 -32.95 24.70
C PRO A 357 1.04 -32.39 23.28
N ASP A 358 1.29 -33.30 22.32
CA ASP A 358 1.65 -32.92 20.93
C ASP A 358 0.59 -32.02 20.28
N GLU A 359 -0.68 -32.18 20.61
CA GLU A 359 -1.79 -31.36 20.14
C GLU A 359 -1.75 -29.89 20.65
N LYS A 360 -0.97 -29.63 21.71
CA LYS A 360 -0.79 -28.30 22.33
C LYS A 360 0.57 -27.68 22.06
N LEU A 361 1.46 -28.40 21.39
CA LEU A 361 2.81 -27.97 21.05
C LEU A 361 2.93 -27.71 19.55
N ILE A 362 3.01 -26.45 19.16
CA ILE A 362 3.07 -26.04 17.76
C ILE A 362 4.44 -25.46 17.46
N LEU A 363 5.11 -25.98 16.44
CA LEU A 363 6.31 -25.39 15.86
C LEU A 363 5.90 -24.57 14.63
N PHE A 364 6.36 -23.33 14.63
CA PHE A 364 6.12 -22.40 13.51
C PHE A 364 7.48 -21.81 13.02
N HIS A 365 7.82 -22.07 11.74
CA HIS A 365 9.07 -21.55 11.12
C HIS A 365 8.88 -21.37 9.61
#